data_11838983dbaf4f780e2a3c85e7126bbd
#
_entry.id   11838983dbaf4f780e2a3c85e7126bbd
#
_cell.length_a   1.000
_cell.length_b   1.000
_cell.length_c   1.000
_cell.angle_alpha   90.00
_cell.angle_beta   90.00
_cell.angle_gamma   90.00
#
_symmetry.space_group_name_H-M   'P 1'
#
loop_
_entity.id
_entity.type
_entity.pdbx_description
1 polymer ?
#
loop_
_entity_poly.entity_id
_entity_poly.type
_entity_poly.pdbx_seq_one_letter_code
_entity_poly.pdbx_strand_id
1 'polypeptide(L)'
;MEVFGGVQTKSAACELPDTTLYIIKRENGYAILSAQSKLKTDVFCITESGSITAEDIQNAILQFENPDIMTKSSDSEDEFEDMGRNTIPSIIAASVMNQFYYGREPEYEICETKANTYSGTPNTLAMLKTKWHQGSPFNDFRTDGAPAGCVAVATAQIIEFNALNHGYTHFTIDNNKSFDWNGLFAVCHCSNRFYSGSTFAQNEASAFLSYVGLSKNCKIRYKVSGSGGYADGAKRTFKNMGYKSVKKYLGFEKADKNRAIAQLTSGFPMYMDGSGPGAGHAWVLDGIYVRKVYRETGGYLRTENLFHINWGWRGMDDGYFNQGVFDTSQRQDTESGVDPGSVSSPSSKYTWNYRTITYSL
;
A
#
# COMPACT_ATOMS: atom_id res chain seq x y z
N MET A 1 17.11 -1.98 17.67
CA MET A 1 15.88 -2.77 17.80
C MET A 1 15.00 -2.07 18.80
N GLU A 2 13.77 -1.83 18.44
CA GLU A 2 12.74 -1.24 19.29
C GLU A 2 11.64 -2.28 19.49
N VAL A 3 10.95 -2.23 20.63
CA VAL A 3 9.90 -3.18 20.98
C VAL A 3 8.59 -2.44 21.08
N PHE A 4 7.54 -3.00 20.48
CA PHE A 4 6.16 -2.53 20.60
C PHE A 4 5.34 -3.54 21.39
N GLY A 5 4.56 -3.07 22.35
CA GLY A 5 3.66 -3.89 23.18
C GLY A 5 3.16 -3.15 24.41
N GLY A 6 2.50 -3.85 25.32
CA GLY A 6 1.99 -3.30 26.58
C GLY A 6 0.84 -2.30 26.42
N VAL A 7 0.14 -2.30 25.27
CA VAL A 7 -0.95 -1.36 25.00
C VAL A 7 -2.24 -1.85 25.61
N GLN A 8 -2.79 -1.08 26.55
CA GLN A 8 -4.15 -1.29 27.06
C GLN A 8 -5.17 -0.65 26.14
N THR A 9 -6.10 -1.44 25.64
CA THR A 9 -7.22 -0.93 24.83
C THR A 9 -8.41 -0.59 25.73
N LYS A 10 -9.21 0.41 25.34
CA LYS A 10 -10.42 0.80 26.09
C LYS A 10 -11.47 -0.31 26.17
N SER A 11 -11.48 -1.25 25.25
CA SER A 11 -12.28 -2.44 25.39
C SER A 11 -11.50 -3.38 26.31
N ALA A 12 -11.95 -3.56 27.53
CA ALA A 12 -11.33 -4.36 28.60
C ALA A 12 -11.06 -5.85 28.25
N ALA A 13 -11.19 -6.21 26.99
CA ALA A 13 -11.09 -7.59 26.51
C ALA A 13 -9.72 -7.95 25.91
N CYS A 14 -8.82 -7.00 25.65
CA CYS A 14 -7.52 -7.32 25.07
C CYS A 14 -6.41 -6.37 25.54
N GLU A 15 -5.48 -6.92 26.25
CA GLU A 15 -4.21 -6.32 26.58
C GLU A 15 -3.15 -6.94 25.67
N LEU A 16 -2.44 -6.11 24.91
CA LEU A 16 -1.31 -6.59 24.12
C LEU A 16 -0.15 -6.91 25.06
N PRO A 17 0.54 -8.06 24.88
CA PRO A 17 1.74 -8.37 25.64
C PRO A 17 2.78 -7.25 25.57
N ASP A 18 3.62 -7.13 26.61
CA ASP A 18 4.69 -6.13 26.69
C ASP A 18 5.62 -6.15 25.47
N THR A 19 5.77 -7.31 24.84
CA THR A 19 6.50 -7.46 23.59
C THR A 19 5.59 -8.12 22.57
N THR A 20 5.05 -7.32 21.66
CA THR A 20 4.16 -7.79 20.57
C THR A 20 4.88 -7.83 19.24
N LEU A 21 5.66 -6.80 18.93
CA LEU A 21 6.44 -6.68 17.71
C LEU A 21 7.88 -6.28 17.99
N TYR A 22 8.78 -6.71 17.14
CA TYR A 22 10.13 -6.18 17.01
C TYR A 22 10.21 -5.24 15.81
N ILE A 23 10.67 -4.02 16.04
CA ILE A 23 10.97 -3.03 14.99
C ILE A 23 12.50 -2.98 14.85
N ILE A 24 12.99 -3.45 13.73
CA ILE A 24 14.43 -3.54 13.44
C ILE A 24 14.79 -2.43 12.47
N LYS A 25 15.53 -1.42 12.93
CA LYS A 25 16.10 -0.37 12.06
C LYS A 25 17.26 -0.96 11.25
N ARG A 26 17.30 -0.62 9.98
CA ARG A 26 18.33 -1.00 9.02
C ARG A 26 19.04 0.25 8.53
N GLU A 27 20.14 0.09 7.81
CA GLU A 27 20.86 1.21 7.19
C GLU A 27 19.95 2.01 6.26
N ASN A 28 19.17 1.32 5.46
CA ASN A 28 18.21 1.89 4.51
C ASN A 28 16.82 1.28 4.73
N GLY A 29 16.09 1.77 5.77
CA GLY A 29 14.74 1.30 6.04
C GLY A 29 14.61 0.51 7.34
N TYR A 30 13.57 -0.32 7.42
CA TYR A 30 13.25 -1.08 8.63
C TYR A 30 12.59 -2.44 8.30
N ALA A 31 12.50 -3.29 9.31
CA ALA A 31 11.68 -4.50 9.27
C ALA A 31 10.81 -4.58 10.52
N ILE A 32 9.60 -5.10 10.38
CA ILE A 32 8.68 -5.38 11.50
C ILE A 32 8.43 -6.88 11.56
N LEU A 33 8.75 -7.47 12.71
CA LEU A 33 8.62 -8.89 12.97
C LEU A 33 7.66 -9.13 14.13
N SER A 34 6.97 -10.25 14.11
CA SER A 34 6.21 -10.74 15.27
C SER A 34 7.15 -11.14 16.41
N ALA A 35 6.75 -10.80 17.61
CA ALA A 35 7.35 -11.32 18.86
C ALA A 35 6.44 -12.33 19.56
N GLN A 36 5.25 -12.61 18.99
CA GLN A 36 4.23 -13.44 19.60
C GLN A 36 3.79 -14.57 18.68
N SER A 37 3.75 -15.79 19.19
CA SER A 37 3.27 -16.95 18.45
C SER A 37 1.79 -16.85 18.06
N LYS A 38 1.01 -16.07 18.79
CA LYS A 38 -0.39 -15.78 18.49
C LYS A 38 -0.59 -15.02 17.17
N LEU A 39 0.41 -14.26 16.75
CA LEU A 39 0.39 -13.59 15.46
C LEU A 39 0.78 -14.58 14.35
N LYS A 40 -0.11 -14.79 13.39
CA LYS A 40 0.15 -15.68 12.24
C LYS A 40 1.15 -15.11 11.25
N THR A 41 1.41 -13.82 11.33
CA THR A 41 2.32 -13.09 10.46
C THR A 41 3.66 -12.93 11.18
N ASP A 42 4.67 -13.71 10.82
CA ASP A 42 6.00 -13.61 11.44
C ASP A 42 6.77 -12.36 10.99
N VAL A 43 6.68 -12.04 9.70
CA VAL A 43 7.29 -10.85 9.12
C VAL A 43 6.18 -9.98 8.55
N PHE A 44 5.95 -8.82 9.12
CA PHE A 44 4.94 -7.87 8.65
C PHE A 44 5.41 -7.13 7.41
N CYS A 45 6.60 -6.56 7.49
CA CYS A 45 7.21 -5.89 6.34
C CYS A 45 8.73 -5.84 6.43
N ILE A 46 9.37 -5.59 5.29
CA ILE A 46 10.78 -5.23 5.13
C ILE A 46 10.83 -4.11 4.12
N THR A 47 11.21 -2.90 4.55
CA THR A 47 11.25 -1.72 3.69
C THR A 47 12.65 -1.44 3.18
N GLU A 48 12.74 -0.76 2.06
CA GLU A 48 13.99 -0.35 1.41
C GLU A 48 14.48 1.01 1.91
N SER A 49 13.59 1.78 2.55
CA SER A 49 13.87 3.11 3.12
C SER A 49 12.81 3.46 4.16
N GLY A 50 12.87 4.67 4.71
CA GLY A 50 11.92 5.17 5.69
C GLY A 50 12.22 4.76 7.12
N SER A 51 11.31 5.11 8.02
CA SER A 51 11.41 4.79 9.45
C SER A 51 10.02 4.71 10.07
N ILE A 52 9.88 3.86 11.05
CA ILE A 52 8.68 3.72 11.89
C ILE A 52 9.12 3.50 13.34
N THR A 53 8.31 3.94 14.28
CA THR A 53 8.53 3.77 15.71
C THR A 53 7.40 2.99 16.36
N ALA A 54 7.62 2.49 17.57
CA ALA A 54 6.57 1.89 18.38
C ALA A 54 5.45 2.89 18.71
N GLU A 55 5.80 4.16 18.90
CA GLU A 55 4.85 5.24 19.15
C GLU A 55 3.91 5.48 17.97
N ASP A 56 4.40 5.40 16.72
CA ASP A 56 3.57 5.53 15.52
C ASP A 56 2.48 4.46 15.48
N ILE A 57 2.83 3.19 15.80
CA ILE A 57 1.88 2.08 15.84
C ILE A 57 0.90 2.26 17.00
N GLN A 58 1.38 2.71 18.16
CA GLN A 58 0.52 2.98 19.32
C GLN A 58 -0.49 4.10 19.03
N ASN A 59 -0.05 5.18 18.41
CA ASN A 59 -0.93 6.28 18.00
C ASN A 59 -1.98 5.81 17.00
N ALA A 60 -1.62 4.94 16.07
CA ALA A 60 -2.58 4.36 15.14
C ALA A 60 -3.64 3.49 15.86
N ILE A 61 -3.28 2.70 16.87
CA ILE A 61 -4.25 1.96 17.69
C ILE A 61 -5.19 2.94 18.42
N LEU A 62 -4.65 4.00 19.00
CA LEU A 62 -5.45 5.02 19.70
C LEU A 62 -6.43 5.74 18.76
N GLN A 63 -6.07 5.95 17.49
CA GLN A 63 -6.98 6.49 16.48
C GLN A 63 -8.14 5.53 16.16
N PHE A 64 -7.88 4.23 16.08
CA PHE A 64 -8.96 3.25 15.96
C PHE A 64 -9.89 3.24 17.19
N GLU A 65 -9.32 3.47 18.39
CA GLU A 65 -10.06 3.53 19.65
C GLU A 65 -10.90 4.80 19.79
N ASN A 66 -10.44 5.90 19.22
CA ASN A 66 -11.06 7.22 19.32
C ASN A 66 -11.00 7.93 17.97
N PRO A 67 -11.92 7.61 17.04
CA PRO A 67 -11.91 8.19 15.69
C PRO A 67 -12.05 9.73 15.68
N ASP A 68 -12.57 10.32 16.76
CA ASP A 68 -12.73 11.76 16.91
C ASP A 68 -11.44 12.49 17.34
N ILE A 69 -10.41 11.76 17.73
CA ILE A 69 -9.09 12.32 17.99
C ILE A 69 -8.38 12.47 16.66
N MET A 70 -8.67 13.56 15.94
CA MET A 70 -7.79 14.03 14.88
C MET A 70 -6.51 14.53 15.57
N THR A 71 -5.43 13.79 15.46
CA THR A 71 -4.11 14.34 15.79
C THR A 71 -3.91 15.53 14.85
N LYS A 72 -3.94 16.73 15.39
CA LYS A 72 -3.46 17.91 14.67
C LYS A 72 -1.99 17.62 14.38
N SER A 73 -1.66 17.36 13.12
CA SER A 73 -0.27 17.37 12.70
C SER A 73 0.29 18.76 13.03
N SER A 74 1.46 18.79 13.64
CA SER A 74 2.20 20.03 13.89
C SER A 74 2.40 20.74 12.54
N ASP A 75 2.30 22.07 12.56
CA ASP A 75 2.55 22.98 11.45
C ASP A 75 4.01 22.85 10.94
N SER A 76 4.35 21.75 10.29
CA SER A 76 5.64 21.56 9.63
C SER A 76 5.48 21.76 8.13
N GLU A 77 6.42 22.48 7.52
CA GLU A 77 6.45 22.78 6.07
C GLU A 77 6.52 21.52 5.18
N ASP A 78 6.60 20.32 5.75
CA ASP A 78 6.63 19.03 5.08
C ASP A 78 5.27 18.28 5.14
N GLU A 79 4.15 18.97 4.92
CA GLU A 79 2.78 18.40 4.89
C GLU A 79 2.64 17.16 3.97
N PHE A 80 3.52 17.01 2.98
CA PHE A 80 3.48 15.91 2.02
C PHE A 80 4.06 14.59 2.56
N GLU A 81 5.03 14.67 3.46
CA GLU A 81 5.57 13.50 4.15
C GLU A 81 4.59 12.96 5.20
N ASP A 82 3.75 13.83 5.74
CA ASP A 82 2.85 13.49 6.85
C ASP A 82 1.62 12.66 6.41
N MET A 83 1.15 12.81 5.17
CA MET A 83 0.02 12.00 4.65
C MET A 83 0.36 10.50 4.55
N GLY A 84 1.63 10.15 4.44
CA GLY A 84 2.11 8.77 4.45
C GLY A 84 2.36 8.20 5.84
N ARG A 85 2.77 9.03 6.79
CA ARG A 85 3.23 8.60 8.14
C ARG A 85 2.18 7.78 8.89
N ASN A 86 0.90 8.07 8.72
CA ASN A 86 -0.16 7.34 9.41
C ASN A 86 -0.66 6.10 8.67
N THR A 87 -0.34 5.92 7.40
CA THR A 87 -0.88 4.82 6.59
C THR A 87 -0.29 3.48 7.02
N ILE A 88 1.03 3.34 7.02
CA ILE A 88 1.69 2.08 7.39
C ILE A 88 1.46 1.74 8.85
N PRO A 89 1.65 2.65 9.83
CA PRO A 89 1.30 2.37 11.21
C PRO A 89 -0.14 1.90 11.39
N SER A 90 -1.11 2.52 10.71
CA SER A 90 -2.52 2.11 10.76
C SER A 90 -2.78 0.73 10.17
N ILE A 91 -2.13 0.39 9.04
CA ILE A 91 -2.25 -0.94 8.43
C ILE A 91 -1.65 -1.99 9.37
N ILE A 92 -0.48 -1.75 9.94
CA ILE A 92 0.17 -2.65 10.90
C ILE A 92 -0.68 -2.80 12.16
N ALA A 93 -1.14 -1.69 12.75
CA ALA A 93 -2.00 -1.69 13.92
C ALA A 93 -3.29 -2.49 13.70
N ALA A 94 -3.97 -2.25 12.57
CA ALA A 94 -5.17 -3.01 12.20
C ALA A 94 -4.87 -4.51 12.07
N SER A 95 -3.77 -4.87 11.43
CA SER A 95 -3.36 -6.27 11.26
C SER A 95 -3.06 -6.95 12.60
N VAL A 96 -2.29 -6.29 13.48
CA VAL A 96 -1.96 -6.79 14.82
C VAL A 96 -3.24 -6.98 15.63
N MET A 97 -4.07 -5.95 15.71
CA MET A 97 -5.29 -5.99 16.51
C MET A 97 -6.27 -7.06 16.01
N ASN A 98 -6.44 -7.19 14.69
CA ASN A 98 -7.29 -8.23 14.13
C ASN A 98 -6.76 -9.64 14.44
N GLN A 99 -5.47 -9.87 14.38
CA GLN A 99 -4.88 -11.17 14.71
C GLN A 99 -4.99 -11.49 16.21
N PHE A 100 -4.83 -10.49 17.08
CA PHE A 100 -5.00 -10.68 18.54
C PHE A 100 -6.45 -10.95 18.94
N TYR A 101 -7.41 -10.24 18.36
CA TYR A 101 -8.83 -10.40 18.70
C TYR A 101 -9.46 -11.64 18.07
N TYR A 102 -9.04 -11.99 16.83
CA TYR A 102 -9.71 -13.02 16.02
C TYR A 102 -8.77 -14.14 15.59
N GLY A 103 -7.47 -13.99 15.85
CA GLY A 103 -6.49 -15.02 15.51
C GLY A 103 -6.65 -16.26 16.36
N ARG A 104 -6.76 -17.43 15.74
CA ARG A 104 -6.52 -18.70 16.44
C ARG A 104 -5.02 -18.85 16.66
N GLU A 105 -4.62 -19.35 17.80
CA GLU A 105 -3.20 -19.64 18.04
C GLU A 105 -2.67 -20.62 16.98
N PRO A 106 -1.46 -20.39 16.45
CA PRO A 106 -0.84 -21.35 15.58
C PRO A 106 -0.57 -22.66 16.33
N GLU A 107 -0.92 -23.79 15.74
CA GLU A 107 -0.75 -25.11 16.35
C GLU A 107 0.70 -25.63 16.26
N TYR A 108 1.69 -24.77 15.93
CA TYR A 108 3.03 -25.22 15.56
C TYR A 108 4.12 -24.16 15.76
N GLU A 109 5.32 -24.62 16.00
CA GLU A 109 6.54 -23.82 15.98
C GLU A 109 7.08 -23.70 14.56
N ILE A 110 7.61 -22.53 14.21
CA ILE A 110 8.18 -22.24 12.91
C ILE A 110 9.67 -21.96 13.11
N CYS A 111 10.51 -22.77 12.49
CA CYS A 111 11.95 -22.63 12.64
C CYS A 111 12.70 -22.29 11.33
N GLU A 112 12.19 -22.70 10.18
CA GLU A 112 12.89 -22.54 8.92
C GLU A 112 12.04 -21.83 7.87
N THR A 113 12.62 -20.85 7.21
CA THR A 113 12.03 -20.14 6.07
C THR A 113 12.95 -20.18 4.89
N LYS A 114 12.42 -20.52 3.72
CA LYS A 114 13.11 -20.41 2.41
C LYS A 114 12.36 -19.43 1.55
N ALA A 115 13.08 -18.51 0.95
CA ALA A 115 12.55 -17.54 0.01
C ALA A 115 12.75 -18.03 -1.43
N ASN A 116 11.73 -17.84 -2.25
CA ASN A 116 11.78 -18.07 -3.68
C ASN A 116 11.20 -16.86 -4.40
N THR A 117 11.79 -16.49 -5.52
CA THR A 117 11.22 -15.49 -6.42
C THR A 117 10.18 -16.12 -7.31
N TYR A 118 9.04 -15.45 -7.46
CA TYR A 118 8.03 -15.80 -8.46
C TYR A 118 8.43 -15.25 -9.82
N SER A 119 8.00 -15.91 -10.90
CA SER A 119 8.18 -15.53 -12.31
C SER A 119 9.52 -15.82 -12.97
N GLY A 120 10.38 -16.61 -12.37
CA GLY A 120 11.59 -17.13 -13.06
C GLY A 120 12.61 -16.06 -13.52
N THR A 121 12.38 -14.79 -13.26
CA THR A 121 13.31 -13.70 -13.57
C THR A 121 13.85 -13.11 -12.27
N PRO A 122 15.14 -13.28 -11.99
CA PRO A 122 15.75 -12.87 -10.72
C PRO A 122 15.65 -11.37 -10.41
N ASN A 123 15.26 -10.56 -11.40
CA ASN A 123 15.31 -9.10 -11.33
C ASN A 123 13.94 -8.41 -11.31
N THR A 124 12.84 -9.12 -11.14
CA THR A 124 11.48 -8.57 -11.23
C THR A 124 10.72 -8.56 -9.92
N LEU A 125 11.42 -8.54 -8.80
CA LEU A 125 10.76 -8.39 -7.51
C LEU A 125 10.05 -7.05 -7.40
N ALA A 126 10.67 -5.97 -7.89
CA ALA A 126 10.07 -4.65 -8.02
C ALA A 126 10.09 -4.21 -9.48
N MET A 127 8.91 -4.14 -10.12
CA MET A 127 8.78 -3.79 -11.54
C MET A 127 8.97 -2.30 -11.78
N LEU A 128 8.37 -1.44 -10.96
CA LEU A 128 8.43 0.00 -11.10
C LEU A 128 9.82 0.52 -10.72
N LYS A 129 10.33 1.40 -11.56
CA LYS A 129 11.56 2.18 -11.29
C LYS A 129 11.24 3.62 -10.91
N THR A 130 9.97 3.98 -11.00
CA THR A 130 9.48 5.32 -10.66
C THR A 130 9.59 5.59 -9.16
N LYS A 131 9.99 6.80 -8.82
CA LYS A 131 10.01 7.31 -7.45
C LYS A 131 9.11 8.56 -7.36
N TRP A 132 7.92 8.45 -7.93
CA TRP A 132 6.99 9.56 -8.00
C TRP A 132 6.35 9.87 -6.65
N HIS A 133 5.83 11.09 -6.56
CA HIS A 133 5.08 11.54 -5.39
C HIS A 133 4.08 12.64 -5.77
N GLN A 134 3.40 13.22 -4.79
CA GLN A 134 2.30 14.14 -5.04
C GLN A 134 2.73 15.61 -5.15
N GLY A 135 3.99 15.94 -4.81
CA GLY A 135 4.54 17.30 -4.86
C GLY A 135 5.22 17.61 -6.20
N SER A 136 5.96 18.73 -6.25
CA SER A 136 6.73 19.15 -7.44
C SER A 136 7.78 18.10 -7.86
N PRO A 137 7.93 17.79 -9.17
CA PRO A 137 7.30 18.49 -10.30
C PRO A 137 5.91 17.98 -10.68
N PHE A 138 5.37 16.95 -10.02
CA PHE A 138 4.15 16.25 -10.42
C PHE A 138 2.87 17.07 -10.19
N ASN A 139 2.91 18.06 -9.32
CA ASN A 139 1.78 18.96 -9.07
C ASN A 139 1.97 20.38 -9.59
N ASP A 140 3.02 20.66 -10.37
CA ASP A 140 3.32 22.03 -10.87
C ASP A 140 2.23 22.61 -11.79
N PHE A 141 1.30 21.79 -12.26
CA PHE A 141 0.07 22.24 -12.91
C PHE A 141 -0.90 22.95 -11.95
N ARG A 142 -0.64 22.90 -10.64
CA ARG A 142 -1.46 23.53 -9.60
C ARG A 142 -0.79 24.81 -9.11
N THR A 143 -1.42 25.93 -9.35
CA THR A 143 -0.93 27.26 -8.87
C THR A 143 -1.19 27.49 -7.39
N ASP A 144 -2.08 26.70 -6.77
CA ASP A 144 -2.41 26.73 -5.34
C ASP A 144 -1.54 25.79 -4.50
N GLY A 145 -0.59 25.06 -5.13
CA GLY A 145 0.28 24.12 -4.45
C GLY A 145 -0.39 22.81 -4.00
N ALA A 146 -1.67 22.60 -4.34
CA ALA A 146 -2.37 21.38 -3.95
C ALA A 146 -1.68 20.13 -4.49
N PRO A 147 -1.58 19.02 -3.71
CA PRO A 147 -0.98 17.76 -4.12
C PRO A 147 -1.62 17.18 -5.38
N ALA A 148 -0.86 16.43 -6.18
CA ALA A 148 -1.37 15.74 -7.38
C ALA A 148 -2.43 14.66 -7.06
N GLY A 149 -2.43 14.13 -5.83
CA GLY A 149 -3.36 13.11 -5.34
C GLY A 149 -2.85 11.68 -5.57
N CYS A 150 -2.83 10.88 -4.48
CA CYS A 150 -2.27 9.51 -4.49
C CYS A 150 -2.91 8.60 -5.55
N VAL A 151 -4.21 8.71 -5.78
CA VAL A 151 -4.92 7.93 -6.82
C VAL A 151 -4.39 8.27 -8.21
N ALA A 152 -4.10 9.54 -8.49
CA ALA A 152 -3.52 9.93 -9.76
C ALA A 152 -2.07 9.43 -9.90
N VAL A 153 -1.26 9.57 -8.86
CA VAL A 153 0.14 9.09 -8.85
C VAL A 153 0.20 7.57 -9.09
N ALA A 154 -0.53 6.78 -8.31
CA ALA A 154 -0.55 5.32 -8.47
C ALA A 154 -1.04 4.90 -9.87
N THR A 155 -2.11 5.54 -10.39
CA THR A 155 -2.62 5.27 -11.73
C THR A 155 -1.61 5.64 -12.80
N ALA A 156 -0.96 6.80 -12.68
CA ALA A 156 0.01 7.30 -13.64
C ALA A 156 1.27 6.43 -13.71
N GLN A 157 1.79 5.96 -12.57
CA GLN A 157 2.94 5.04 -12.53
C GLN A 157 2.67 3.73 -13.27
N ILE A 158 1.46 3.16 -13.13
CA ILE A 158 1.07 1.96 -13.88
C ILE A 158 0.99 2.22 -15.38
N ILE A 159 0.45 3.36 -15.78
CA ILE A 159 0.34 3.73 -17.19
C ILE A 159 1.73 3.95 -17.80
N GLU A 160 2.59 4.65 -17.10
CA GLU A 160 3.98 4.87 -17.52
C GLU A 160 4.72 3.54 -17.67
N PHE A 161 4.62 2.64 -16.68
CA PHE A 161 5.23 1.33 -16.74
C PHE A 161 4.79 0.55 -17.98
N ASN A 162 3.49 0.53 -18.29
CA ASN A 162 2.96 -0.18 -19.45
C ASN A 162 3.38 0.49 -20.77
N ALA A 163 3.50 1.80 -20.80
CA ALA A 163 4.02 2.52 -21.96
C ALA A 163 5.48 2.16 -22.24
N LEU A 164 6.31 2.14 -21.20
CA LEU A 164 7.74 1.85 -21.30
C LEU A 164 8.02 0.36 -21.59
N ASN A 165 7.38 -0.53 -20.87
CA ASN A 165 7.77 -1.96 -20.88
C ASN A 165 6.93 -2.80 -21.85
N HIS A 166 5.73 -2.34 -22.19
CA HIS A 166 4.81 -3.06 -23.07
C HIS A 166 4.47 -2.26 -24.35
N GLY A 167 5.09 -1.09 -24.55
CA GLY A 167 4.84 -0.23 -25.72
C GLY A 167 3.40 0.27 -25.79
N TYR A 168 2.66 0.30 -24.67
CA TYR A 168 1.27 0.68 -24.64
C TYR A 168 1.11 2.20 -24.57
N THR A 169 1.26 2.84 -25.73
CA THR A 169 1.26 4.31 -25.90
C THR A 169 0.06 4.81 -26.73
N HIS A 170 -0.95 3.97 -26.96
CA HIS A 170 -2.00 4.21 -27.96
C HIS A 170 -3.10 5.18 -27.54
N PHE A 171 -3.02 5.76 -26.36
CA PHE A 171 -3.99 6.75 -25.95
C PHE A 171 -3.51 8.15 -26.32
N THR A 172 -4.42 8.92 -26.88
CA THR A 172 -4.21 10.33 -27.22
C THR A 172 -4.92 11.23 -26.22
N ILE A 173 -4.31 12.36 -25.92
CA ILE A 173 -4.97 13.44 -25.21
C ILE A 173 -5.95 14.15 -26.17
N ASP A 174 -6.83 14.98 -25.62
CA ASP A 174 -7.71 15.83 -26.42
C ASP A 174 -6.93 16.54 -27.54
N ASN A 175 -7.50 16.59 -28.73
CA ASN A 175 -6.91 17.12 -29.95
C ASN A 175 -5.72 16.35 -30.54
N ASN A 176 -5.68 15.04 -30.37
CA ASN A 176 -4.63 14.14 -30.89
C ASN A 176 -3.20 14.46 -30.40
N LYS A 177 -3.07 15.14 -29.27
CA LYS A 177 -1.77 15.29 -28.62
C LYS A 177 -1.39 14.00 -27.90
N SER A 178 -0.14 13.58 -28.02
CA SER A 178 0.45 12.52 -27.20
C SER A 178 1.41 13.15 -26.20
N PHE A 179 1.65 12.44 -25.10
CA PHE A 179 2.72 12.81 -24.16
C PHE A 179 4.09 12.52 -24.78
N ASP A 180 5.08 13.33 -24.43
CA ASP A 180 6.47 12.96 -24.66
C ASP A 180 6.90 11.91 -23.65
N TRP A 181 6.74 10.65 -24.03
CA TRP A 181 7.11 9.51 -23.20
C TRP A 181 8.60 9.48 -22.88
N ASN A 182 9.47 9.92 -23.78
CA ASN A 182 10.90 9.98 -23.52
C ASN A 182 11.22 11.02 -22.45
N GLY A 183 10.59 12.18 -22.49
CA GLY A 183 10.70 13.19 -21.46
C GLY A 183 10.17 12.71 -20.11
N LEU A 184 9.00 12.05 -20.11
CA LEU A 184 8.42 11.43 -18.94
C LEU A 184 9.38 10.41 -18.32
N PHE A 185 9.95 9.49 -19.10
CA PHE A 185 10.89 8.48 -18.64
C PHE A 185 12.13 9.10 -18.00
N ALA A 186 12.64 10.20 -18.54
CA ALA A 186 13.79 10.89 -17.97
C ALA A 186 13.52 11.41 -16.55
N VAL A 187 12.29 11.79 -16.23
CA VAL A 187 11.88 12.20 -14.86
C VAL A 187 11.62 11.00 -13.96
N CYS A 188 11.19 9.87 -14.53
CA CYS A 188 10.75 8.70 -13.79
C CYS A 188 11.88 7.89 -13.16
N HIS A 189 13.05 7.86 -13.81
CA HIS A 189 14.15 6.96 -13.46
C HIS A 189 15.26 7.62 -12.63
N CYS A 190 14.92 8.64 -11.86
CA CYS A 190 15.88 9.28 -10.96
C CYS A 190 16.27 8.34 -9.83
N SER A 191 17.54 7.92 -9.80
CA SER A 191 18.14 7.17 -8.71
C SER A 191 18.33 7.99 -7.43
N ASN A 192 18.22 9.32 -7.52
CA ASN A 192 18.38 10.26 -6.43
C ASN A 192 17.06 10.98 -6.11
N ARG A 193 16.91 11.42 -4.86
CA ARG A 193 15.73 12.18 -4.39
C ARG A 193 15.49 13.52 -5.14
N PHE A 194 16.38 13.90 -6.04
CA PHE A 194 16.28 15.10 -6.85
C PHE A 194 15.99 14.71 -8.29
N TYR A 195 14.88 15.19 -8.82
CA TYR A 195 14.53 15.03 -10.23
C TYR A 195 15.48 15.87 -11.08
N SER A 196 16.42 15.23 -11.74
CA SER A 196 17.42 15.87 -12.60
C SER A 196 16.98 16.03 -14.06
N GLY A 197 15.70 15.86 -14.34
CA GLY A 197 15.15 16.05 -15.67
C GLY A 197 15.21 17.53 -16.11
N SER A 198 15.25 17.75 -17.43
CA SER A 198 15.10 19.10 -17.96
C SER A 198 13.76 19.71 -17.55
N THR A 199 13.65 21.04 -17.52
CA THR A 199 12.38 21.75 -17.27
C THR A 199 11.25 21.23 -18.17
N PHE A 200 11.59 20.86 -19.42
CA PHE A 200 10.64 20.26 -20.36
C PHE A 200 10.11 18.92 -19.84
N ALA A 201 10.98 18.01 -19.38
CA ALA A 201 10.58 16.72 -18.85
C ALA A 201 9.73 16.85 -17.57
N GLN A 202 10.05 17.80 -16.69
CA GLN A 202 9.24 18.10 -15.50
C GLN A 202 7.86 18.63 -15.88
N ASN A 203 7.77 19.49 -16.89
CA ASN A 203 6.49 19.98 -17.40
C ASN A 203 5.64 18.86 -18.02
N GLU A 204 6.25 17.89 -18.71
CA GLU A 204 5.55 16.72 -19.24
C GLU A 204 4.99 15.83 -18.11
N ALA A 205 5.75 15.62 -17.04
CA ALA A 205 5.28 14.87 -15.88
C ALA A 205 4.10 15.58 -15.19
N SER A 206 4.21 16.88 -15.00
CA SER A 206 3.12 17.73 -14.48
C SER A 206 1.88 17.67 -15.38
N ALA A 207 2.04 17.81 -16.70
CA ALA A 207 0.94 17.73 -17.66
C ALA A 207 0.28 16.36 -17.65
N PHE A 208 1.06 15.28 -17.51
CA PHE A 208 0.53 13.93 -17.44
C PHE A 208 -0.29 13.71 -16.18
N LEU A 209 0.21 14.11 -15.00
CA LEU A 209 -0.56 14.01 -13.76
C LEU A 209 -1.83 14.88 -13.81
N SER A 210 -1.76 16.08 -14.39
CA SER A 210 -2.92 16.92 -14.63
C SER A 210 -3.98 16.19 -15.46
N TYR A 211 -3.58 15.54 -16.56
CA TYR A 211 -4.47 14.79 -17.42
C TYR A 211 -5.10 13.59 -16.68
N VAL A 212 -4.30 12.81 -15.97
CA VAL A 212 -4.78 11.67 -15.17
C VAL A 212 -5.76 12.14 -14.08
N GLY A 213 -5.55 13.31 -13.50
CA GLY A 213 -6.39 13.90 -12.46
C GLY A 213 -7.72 14.48 -12.93
N LEU A 214 -7.93 14.68 -14.25
CA LEU A 214 -9.15 15.29 -14.80
C LEU A 214 -10.44 14.59 -14.32
N SER A 215 -11.55 15.33 -14.38
CA SER A 215 -12.89 14.85 -13.99
C SER A 215 -13.36 13.64 -14.79
N LYS A 216 -12.98 13.56 -16.06
CA LYS A 216 -13.24 12.41 -16.95
C LYS A 216 -12.38 11.18 -16.62
N ASN A 217 -11.28 11.35 -15.91
CA ASN A 217 -10.32 10.32 -15.51
C ASN A 217 -10.41 10.02 -14.00
N CYS A 218 -9.35 10.23 -13.22
CA CYS A 218 -9.34 9.95 -11.77
C CYS A 218 -10.31 10.84 -10.98
N LYS A 219 -10.68 12.00 -11.50
CA LYS A 219 -11.56 12.97 -10.83
C LYS A 219 -11.01 13.35 -9.46
N ILE A 220 -9.77 13.81 -9.44
CA ILE A 220 -9.14 14.24 -8.20
C ILE A 220 -9.84 15.49 -7.65
N ARG A 221 -10.10 15.48 -6.37
CA ARG A 221 -10.54 16.64 -5.60
C ARG A 221 -9.32 17.30 -5.00
N TYR A 222 -8.88 18.38 -5.64
CA TYR A 222 -7.69 19.10 -5.22
C TYR A 222 -7.98 19.98 -4.01
N LYS A 223 -7.15 19.87 -2.98
CA LYS A 223 -7.15 20.73 -1.79
C LYS A 223 -5.70 20.86 -1.32
N VAL A 224 -5.31 22.03 -0.84
CA VAL A 224 -3.96 22.27 -0.31
C VAL A 224 -3.66 21.34 0.87
N SER A 225 -4.64 21.09 1.74
CA SER A 225 -4.54 20.18 2.88
C SER A 225 -4.59 18.68 2.53
N GLY A 226 -4.59 18.32 1.25
CA GLY A 226 -4.62 16.93 0.79
C GLY A 226 -5.60 16.71 -0.35
N SER A 227 -5.10 16.24 -1.48
CA SER A 227 -5.88 15.92 -2.67
C SER A 227 -6.24 14.43 -2.70
N GLY A 228 -7.48 14.12 -3.05
CA GLY A 228 -7.95 12.74 -3.03
C GLY A 228 -8.87 12.36 -4.18
N GLY A 229 -8.95 11.07 -4.43
CA GLY A 229 -9.83 10.44 -5.41
C GLY A 229 -10.30 9.08 -4.92
N TYR A 230 -10.93 8.32 -5.80
CA TYR A 230 -11.46 6.99 -5.51
C TYR A 230 -10.99 5.97 -6.56
N ALA A 231 -10.91 4.69 -6.20
CA ALA A 231 -10.62 3.59 -7.12
C ALA A 231 -11.48 3.59 -8.39
N ASP A 232 -12.73 4.07 -8.31
CA ASP A 232 -13.58 4.21 -9.50
C ASP A 232 -13.05 5.23 -10.51
N GLY A 233 -12.33 6.24 -10.04
CA GLY A 233 -11.60 7.17 -10.91
C GLY A 233 -10.44 6.48 -11.61
N ALA A 234 -9.60 5.76 -10.89
CA ALA A 234 -8.51 4.98 -11.46
C ALA A 234 -9.03 3.95 -12.50
N LYS A 235 -10.08 3.19 -12.13
CA LYS A 235 -10.74 2.25 -13.04
C LYS A 235 -11.23 2.92 -14.33
N ARG A 236 -11.85 4.10 -14.21
CA ARG A 236 -12.31 4.88 -15.36
C ARG A 236 -11.15 5.33 -16.23
N THR A 237 -10.07 5.79 -15.61
CA THR A 237 -8.85 6.23 -16.31
C THR A 237 -8.28 5.10 -17.17
N PHE A 238 -8.08 3.92 -16.59
CA PHE A 238 -7.61 2.75 -17.37
C PHE A 238 -8.52 2.44 -18.55
N LYS A 239 -9.86 2.47 -18.36
CA LYS A 239 -10.80 2.27 -19.47
C LYS A 239 -10.70 3.34 -20.55
N ASN A 240 -10.61 4.61 -20.16
CA ASN A 240 -10.48 5.72 -21.10
C ASN A 240 -9.18 5.66 -21.90
N MET A 241 -8.14 5.05 -21.32
CA MET A 241 -6.87 4.81 -21.99
C MET A 241 -6.83 3.49 -22.78
N GLY A 242 -7.97 2.84 -22.98
CA GLY A 242 -8.08 1.66 -23.82
C GLY A 242 -7.71 0.33 -23.18
N TYR A 243 -7.37 0.31 -21.87
CA TYR A 243 -7.13 -0.92 -21.15
C TYR A 243 -8.37 -1.81 -21.14
N LYS A 244 -8.17 -3.10 -21.31
CA LYS A 244 -9.26 -4.10 -21.41
C LYS A 244 -9.44 -4.80 -20.07
N SER A 245 -10.57 -5.50 -19.93
CA SER A 245 -10.88 -6.32 -18.76
C SER A 245 -10.72 -5.61 -17.41
N VAL A 246 -10.88 -4.27 -17.39
CA VAL A 246 -10.67 -3.47 -16.18
C VAL A 246 -11.74 -3.77 -15.15
N LYS A 247 -11.34 -4.40 -14.05
CA LYS A 247 -12.25 -4.79 -12.95
C LYS A 247 -11.74 -4.26 -11.62
N LYS A 248 -12.66 -3.75 -10.80
CA LYS A 248 -12.39 -3.35 -9.41
C LYS A 248 -12.94 -4.42 -8.48
N TYR A 249 -12.19 -4.75 -7.46
CA TYR A 249 -12.58 -5.68 -6.40
C TYR A 249 -12.52 -4.99 -5.05
N LEU A 250 -13.33 -5.47 -4.12
CA LEU A 250 -13.42 -4.99 -2.74
C LEU A 250 -12.84 -6.03 -1.80
N GLY A 251 -12.08 -5.58 -0.81
CA GLY A 251 -11.35 -6.45 0.11
C GLY A 251 -9.98 -6.88 -0.41
N PHE A 252 -9.26 -7.64 0.40
CA PHE A 252 -7.99 -8.28 0.03
C PHE A 252 -7.90 -9.69 0.64
N GLU A 253 -8.92 -10.49 0.37
CA GLU A 253 -9.04 -11.87 0.84
C GLU A 253 -8.30 -12.85 -0.09
N LYS A 254 -8.44 -14.14 0.16
CA LYS A 254 -7.74 -15.21 -0.59
C LYS A 254 -7.90 -15.08 -2.11
N ALA A 255 -9.11 -14.77 -2.59
CA ALA A 255 -9.37 -14.60 -4.02
C ALA A 255 -8.68 -13.38 -4.60
N ASP A 256 -8.60 -12.28 -3.85
CA ASP A 256 -7.93 -11.04 -4.25
C ASP A 256 -6.41 -11.22 -4.27
N LYS A 257 -5.86 -11.90 -3.27
CA LYS A 257 -4.44 -12.28 -3.21
C LYS A 257 -4.05 -13.12 -4.43
N ASN A 258 -4.85 -14.10 -4.79
CA ASN A 258 -4.61 -14.92 -5.99
C ASN A 258 -4.67 -14.09 -7.28
N ARG A 259 -5.60 -13.11 -7.37
CA ARG A 259 -5.65 -12.18 -8.51
C ARG A 259 -4.41 -11.29 -8.57
N ALA A 260 -3.95 -10.78 -7.43
CA ALA A 260 -2.74 -9.98 -7.35
C ALA A 260 -1.51 -10.81 -7.79
N ILE A 261 -1.38 -12.04 -7.28
CA ILE A 261 -0.31 -12.96 -7.71
C ILE A 261 -0.37 -13.16 -9.21
N ALA A 262 -1.54 -13.48 -9.78
CA ALA A 262 -1.70 -13.72 -11.21
C ALA A 262 -1.35 -12.47 -12.05
N GLN A 263 -1.79 -11.28 -11.63
CA GLN A 263 -1.47 -10.01 -12.32
C GLN A 263 0.05 -9.75 -12.32
N LEU A 264 0.68 -9.84 -11.14
CA LEU A 264 2.11 -9.57 -10.97
C LEU A 264 2.99 -10.59 -11.69
N THR A 265 2.65 -11.88 -11.62
CA THR A 265 3.40 -12.93 -12.33
C THR A 265 3.25 -12.87 -13.85
N SER A 266 2.22 -12.19 -14.33
CA SER A 266 2.06 -11.89 -15.75
C SER A 266 2.85 -10.64 -16.19
N GLY A 267 3.61 -10.01 -15.27
CA GLY A 267 4.45 -8.85 -15.58
C GLY A 267 3.69 -7.52 -15.55
N PHE A 268 2.54 -7.46 -14.89
CA PHE A 268 1.73 -6.24 -14.80
C PHE A 268 1.61 -5.76 -13.36
N PRO A 269 1.99 -4.52 -13.04
CA PRO A 269 1.73 -3.93 -11.74
C PRO A 269 0.23 -3.76 -11.51
N MET A 270 -0.19 -3.68 -10.25
CA MET A 270 -1.59 -3.64 -9.87
C MET A 270 -1.88 -2.43 -8.98
N TYR A 271 -2.94 -1.70 -9.31
CA TYR A 271 -3.46 -0.64 -8.45
C TYR A 271 -4.09 -1.23 -7.19
N MET A 272 -3.75 -0.66 -6.05
CA MET A 272 -4.39 -0.93 -4.79
C MET A 272 -4.62 0.38 -4.03
N ASP A 273 -5.73 0.50 -3.33
CA ASP A 273 -5.95 1.53 -2.33
C ASP A 273 -6.56 0.95 -1.07
N GLY A 274 -6.48 1.73 -0.01
CA GLY A 274 -7.10 1.38 1.26
C GLY A 274 -7.52 2.63 2.03
N SER A 275 -8.47 2.45 2.95
CA SER A 275 -8.92 3.50 3.87
C SER A 275 -9.27 2.92 5.23
N GLY A 276 -8.83 3.60 6.27
CA GLY A 276 -9.12 3.33 7.66
C GLY A 276 -9.41 4.64 8.41
N PRO A 277 -9.57 4.60 9.73
CA PRO A 277 -9.78 5.79 10.53
C PRO A 277 -8.64 6.80 10.35
N GLY A 278 -8.97 8.01 9.95
CA GLY A 278 -8.02 9.13 9.80
C GLY A 278 -7.01 9.00 8.66
N ALA A 279 -7.04 7.91 7.87
CA ALA A 279 -6.09 7.69 6.80
C ALA A 279 -6.74 7.04 5.57
N GLY A 280 -6.22 7.38 4.40
CA GLY A 280 -6.59 6.74 3.14
C GLY A 280 -5.51 7.01 2.10
N HIS A 281 -5.09 5.95 1.39
CA HIS A 281 -4.01 6.05 0.42
C HIS A 281 -4.21 5.12 -0.76
N ALA A 282 -3.57 5.44 -1.88
CA ALA A 282 -3.51 4.59 -3.06
C ALA A 282 -2.04 4.37 -3.47
N TRP A 283 -1.71 3.13 -3.80
CA TRP A 283 -0.35 2.68 -4.11
C TRP A 283 -0.34 1.64 -5.23
N VAL A 284 0.84 1.19 -5.58
CA VAL A 284 1.01 0.15 -6.60
C VAL A 284 1.62 -1.10 -5.97
N LEU A 285 1.02 -2.25 -6.22
CA LEU A 285 1.68 -3.53 -6.05
C LEU A 285 2.46 -3.80 -7.32
N ASP A 286 3.78 -3.98 -7.22
CA ASP A 286 4.64 -4.09 -8.39
C ASP A 286 5.70 -5.20 -8.29
N GLY A 287 5.57 -6.08 -7.31
CA GLY A 287 6.42 -7.24 -7.17
C GLY A 287 5.89 -8.25 -6.17
N ILE A 288 6.47 -9.44 -6.18
CA ILE A 288 6.11 -10.50 -5.26
C ILE A 288 7.35 -11.31 -4.87
N TYR A 289 7.46 -11.57 -3.60
CA TYR A 289 8.47 -12.46 -3.02
C TYR A 289 7.76 -13.58 -2.27
N VAL A 290 8.10 -14.83 -2.57
CA VAL A 290 7.45 -16.02 -2.02
C VAL A 290 8.34 -16.65 -0.96
N ARG A 291 7.83 -16.77 0.26
CA ARG A 291 8.49 -17.41 1.39
C ARG A 291 7.79 -18.73 1.70
N LYS A 292 8.54 -19.84 1.73
CA LYS A 292 8.06 -21.12 2.22
C LYS A 292 8.47 -21.30 3.67
N VAL A 293 7.53 -21.66 4.50
CA VAL A 293 7.73 -21.87 5.93
C VAL A 293 7.64 -23.36 6.23
N TYR A 294 8.57 -23.87 7.01
CA TYR A 294 8.68 -25.28 7.37
C TYR A 294 8.65 -25.46 8.88
N ARG A 295 8.23 -26.64 9.34
CA ARG A 295 8.34 -27.06 10.72
C ARG A 295 9.79 -27.41 11.08
N GLU A 296 10.13 -27.38 12.37
CA GLU A 296 11.45 -27.88 12.86
C GLU A 296 11.75 -29.29 12.42
N THR A 297 10.74 -30.11 12.30
CA THR A 297 10.85 -31.50 11.79
C THR A 297 11.07 -31.59 10.29
N GLY A 298 11.20 -30.46 9.57
CA GLY A 298 11.43 -30.39 8.13
C GLY A 298 10.16 -30.49 7.26
N GLY A 299 8.98 -30.66 7.84
CA GLY A 299 7.72 -30.72 7.08
C GLY A 299 7.30 -29.33 6.56
N TYR A 300 6.87 -29.25 5.28
CA TYR A 300 6.27 -28.04 4.74
C TYR A 300 5.04 -27.61 5.57
N LEU A 301 4.96 -26.33 5.86
CA LEU A 301 3.90 -25.76 6.67
C LEU A 301 2.98 -24.89 5.83
N ARG A 302 3.51 -23.80 5.28
CA ARG A 302 2.73 -22.86 4.49
C ARG A 302 3.61 -22.07 3.52
N THR A 303 2.94 -21.39 2.59
CA THR A 303 3.56 -20.38 1.74
C THR A 303 3.03 -19.01 2.13
N GLU A 304 3.93 -18.07 2.28
CA GLU A 304 3.63 -16.66 2.49
C GLU A 304 4.09 -15.86 1.29
N ASN A 305 3.25 -14.91 0.88
CA ASN A 305 3.59 -13.99 -0.19
C ASN A 305 3.82 -12.60 0.40
N LEU A 306 4.95 -11.99 0.06
CA LEU A 306 5.23 -10.61 0.37
C LEU A 306 5.10 -9.81 -0.93
N PHE A 307 4.18 -8.86 -0.97
CA PHE A 307 3.99 -7.98 -2.10
C PHE A 307 4.91 -6.78 -1.98
N HIS A 308 5.66 -6.49 -3.05
CA HIS A 308 6.38 -5.23 -3.13
C HIS A 308 5.39 -4.10 -3.39
N ILE A 309 5.54 -3.02 -2.66
CA ILE A 309 4.69 -1.83 -2.72
C ILE A 309 5.53 -0.62 -3.08
N ASN A 310 5.09 0.10 -4.10
CA ASN A 310 5.49 1.47 -4.38
C ASN A 310 4.40 2.40 -3.85
N TRP A 311 4.71 3.09 -2.75
CA TRP A 311 3.75 3.95 -2.07
C TRP A 311 3.48 5.27 -2.79
N GLY A 312 4.32 5.67 -3.73
CA GLY A 312 4.23 6.99 -4.37
C GLY A 312 4.70 8.13 -3.45
N TRP A 313 5.71 7.86 -2.60
CA TRP A 313 6.34 8.80 -1.65
C TRP A 313 7.83 8.96 -1.92
N ARG A 314 8.24 9.20 -3.14
CA ARG A 314 9.66 9.30 -3.55
C ARG A 314 10.48 8.03 -3.26
N GLY A 315 9.84 6.88 -3.15
CA GLY A 315 10.47 5.64 -2.74
C GLY A 315 10.65 5.50 -1.23
N MET A 316 10.13 6.42 -0.43
CA MET A 316 10.09 6.23 1.02
C MET A 316 9.13 5.10 1.37
N ASP A 317 9.55 4.25 2.31
CA ASP A 317 8.85 3.08 2.80
C ASP A 317 8.48 2.04 1.74
N ASP A 318 8.95 2.20 0.48
CA ASP A 318 8.82 1.15 -0.52
C ASP A 318 9.46 -0.14 0.00
N GLY A 319 8.86 -1.28 -0.29
CA GLY A 319 9.37 -2.56 0.18
C GLY A 319 8.35 -3.69 0.17
N TYR A 320 8.67 -4.77 0.86
CA TYR A 320 7.93 -6.02 0.87
C TYR A 320 7.03 -6.11 2.11
N PHE A 321 5.73 -6.26 1.89
CA PHE A 321 4.70 -6.38 2.92
C PHE A 321 4.02 -7.74 2.81
N ASN A 322 3.91 -8.45 3.94
CA ASN A 322 3.28 -9.76 3.97
C ASN A 322 1.80 -9.65 3.59
N GLN A 323 1.33 -10.62 2.80
CA GLN A 323 -0.09 -10.70 2.42
C GLN A 323 -1.06 -10.68 3.62
N GLY A 324 -0.63 -11.19 4.77
CA GLY A 324 -1.41 -11.23 5.99
C GLY A 324 -1.68 -9.85 6.59
N VAL A 325 -0.83 -8.86 6.29
CA VAL A 325 -0.99 -7.47 6.75
C VAL A 325 -2.27 -6.84 6.18
N PHE A 326 -2.67 -7.26 4.98
CA PHE A 326 -3.86 -6.78 4.28
C PHE A 326 -5.07 -7.69 4.43
N ASP A 327 -4.98 -8.74 5.26
CA ASP A 327 -6.04 -9.72 5.40
C ASP A 327 -7.21 -9.19 6.25
N THR A 328 -8.35 -9.00 5.62
CA THR A 328 -9.60 -8.62 6.27
C THR A 328 -10.51 -9.82 6.60
N SER A 329 -10.14 -11.04 6.17
CA SER A 329 -10.95 -12.26 6.33
C SER A 329 -10.85 -12.88 7.73
N GLN A 330 -10.06 -12.32 8.62
CA GLN A 330 -9.95 -12.77 10.03
C GLN A 330 -11.20 -12.42 10.86
N ARG A 331 -12.25 -11.89 10.24
CA ARG A 331 -13.58 -11.88 10.83
C ARG A 331 -13.99 -13.34 11.03
N GLN A 332 -14.23 -13.72 12.29
CA GLN A 332 -14.90 -14.98 12.53
C GLN A 332 -16.18 -15.00 11.69
N ASP A 333 -16.30 -15.98 10.79
CA ASP A 333 -17.59 -16.51 10.46
C ASP A 333 -18.15 -16.97 11.82
N THR A 334 -19.07 -16.18 12.37
CA THR A 334 -19.89 -16.64 13.48
C THR A 334 -20.66 -17.81 12.94
N GLU A 335 -20.13 -19.02 13.15
CA GLU A 335 -20.93 -20.22 13.04
C GLU A 335 -22.15 -19.99 13.91
N SER A 336 -23.27 -19.84 13.23
CA SER A 336 -24.66 -20.04 13.65
C SER A 336 -24.85 -20.33 15.15
N GLY A 337 -25.44 -19.38 15.85
CA GLY A 337 -26.13 -19.70 17.09
C GLY A 337 -26.11 -18.70 18.22
N VAL A 338 -25.77 -17.45 18.02
CA VAL A 338 -25.98 -16.40 19.03
C VAL A 338 -26.79 -15.26 18.42
N ASP A 339 -27.93 -15.04 19.06
CA ASP A 339 -28.94 -14.02 18.81
C ASP A 339 -28.34 -12.63 18.42
N PRO A 340 -28.76 -11.99 17.30
CA PRO A 340 -28.19 -10.74 16.84
C PRO A 340 -28.60 -9.50 17.68
N GLY A 341 -28.86 -9.68 18.95
CA GLY A 341 -29.51 -8.66 19.79
C GLY A 341 -28.63 -7.86 20.75
N SER A 342 -27.36 -8.17 20.96
CA SER A 342 -26.61 -7.41 21.95
C SER A 342 -25.11 -7.64 21.91
N VAL A 343 -24.39 -7.05 21.05
CA VAL A 343 -23.05 -6.48 21.25
C VAL A 343 -22.61 -5.94 19.89
N SER A 344 -22.34 -4.64 19.78
CA SER A 344 -21.58 -4.09 18.67
C SER A 344 -20.28 -4.88 18.56
N SER A 345 -20.20 -5.72 17.54
CA SER A 345 -19.07 -6.61 17.32
C SER A 345 -17.78 -5.79 17.26
N PRO A 346 -16.75 -6.04 18.09
CA PRO A 346 -15.47 -5.32 18.04
C PRO A 346 -14.81 -5.36 16.65
N SER A 347 -15.25 -6.28 15.79
CA SER A 347 -14.72 -6.56 14.46
C SER A 347 -14.75 -5.39 13.45
N SER A 348 -15.60 -4.38 13.67
CA SER A 348 -15.68 -3.23 12.76
C SER A 348 -14.68 -2.12 13.08
N LYS A 349 -14.04 -2.17 14.25
CA LYS A 349 -13.25 -1.06 14.80
C LYS A 349 -11.85 -0.95 14.16
N TYR A 350 -11.20 -2.08 13.89
CA TYR A 350 -9.85 -2.14 13.33
C TYR A 350 -9.88 -2.54 11.84
N THR A 351 -10.74 -1.93 11.04
CA THR A 351 -10.95 -2.33 9.65
C THR A 351 -10.31 -1.34 8.69
N TRP A 352 -9.46 -1.87 7.80
CA TRP A 352 -9.08 -1.20 6.57
C TRP A 352 -9.91 -1.74 5.40
N ASN A 353 -10.43 -0.83 4.58
CA ASN A 353 -11.21 -1.18 3.40
C ASN A 353 -10.31 -1.11 2.18
N TYR A 354 -9.89 -2.26 1.70
CA TYR A 354 -9.02 -2.36 0.52
C TYR A 354 -9.81 -2.46 -0.77
N ARG A 355 -9.25 -1.94 -1.85
CA ARG A 355 -9.74 -2.08 -3.22
C ARG A 355 -8.57 -2.32 -4.14
N THR A 356 -8.77 -3.20 -5.12
CA THR A 356 -7.78 -3.50 -6.14
C THR A 356 -8.38 -3.36 -7.54
N ILE A 357 -7.54 -3.09 -8.53
CA ILE A 357 -7.94 -3.01 -9.93
C ILE A 357 -7.01 -3.89 -10.76
N THR A 358 -7.62 -4.85 -11.46
CA THR A 358 -6.96 -5.65 -12.50
C THR A 358 -7.28 -5.10 -13.88
N TYR A 359 -6.41 -5.37 -14.83
CA TYR A 359 -6.58 -4.99 -16.24
C TYR A 359 -5.78 -5.92 -17.15
N SER A 360 -6.01 -5.80 -18.46
CA SER A 360 -5.14 -6.30 -19.53
C SER A 360 -4.94 -5.21 -20.58
N LEU A 361 -3.91 -5.34 -21.39
CA LEU A 361 -3.62 -4.42 -22.49
C LEU A 361 -4.31 -4.84 -23.79
#